data_7c6e7a04c02cde7902c12d0321404642
#
_entry.id   7c6e7a04c02cde7902c12d0321404642
#
_cell.length_a   1.000
_cell.length_b   1.000
_cell.length_c   1.000
_cell.angle_alpha   90.00
_cell.angle_beta   90.00
_cell.angle_gamma   90.00
#
_symmetry.space_group_name_H-M   'P 1'
#
loop_
_entity.id
_entity.type
_entity.pdbx_description
1 polymer ?
#
loop_
_entity_poly.entity_id
_entity_poly.type
_entity_poly.pdbx_seq_one_letter_code
_entity_poly.pdbx_strand_id
1 'polypeptide(L)'
;ALKTCLLNLKEQFPTKTITVLFGCGGDRDQNKRSKMGKIAGIYSDNIILTNDNPRFENPKIIRSDIKKGIKNKNIIEIPDRGKAISKAINDLNSGDILLVAGKGHEKIQDIGNKKIYFSDRQVILNSIKSKNKYLSDNFKLNAIKEVAQIKKFLPSITINQARINSKEVRKNDVFF
;
A
#
# COMPACT_ATOMS: atom_id res chain seq x y z
N ALA A 1 -17.21 -2.27 -0.33
CA ALA A 1 -15.97 -2.46 -1.10
C ALA A 1 -14.77 -2.80 -0.21
N LEU A 2 -14.22 -1.88 0.67
CA LEU A 2 -13.01 -2.15 1.46
C LEU A 2 -13.11 -3.43 2.32
N LYS A 3 -14.23 -3.60 3.07
CA LYS A 3 -14.47 -4.81 3.88
C LYS A 3 -14.42 -6.08 3.03
N THR A 4 -15.12 -6.09 1.92
CA THR A 4 -15.19 -7.26 1.02
C THR A 4 -13.81 -7.61 0.47
N CYS A 5 -13.02 -6.62 0.02
CA CYS A 5 -11.67 -6.87 -0.47
C CYS A 5 -10.77 -7.48 0.62
N LEU A 6 -10.76 -6.91 1.83
CA LEU A 6 -9.93 -7.42 2.92
C LEU A 6 -10.36 -8.81 3.40
N LEU A 7 -11.67 -9.09 3.44
CA LEU A 7 -12.18 -10.42 3.77
C LEU A 7 -11.73 -11.45 2.74
N ASN A 8 -11.95 -11.18 1.45
CA ASN A 8 -11.53 -12.09 0.38
C ASN A 8 -10.02 -12.36 0.43
N LEU A 9 -9.21 -11.34 0.69
CA LEU A 9 -7.76 -11.52 0.83
C LEU A 9 -7.40 -12.40 2.03
N LYS A 10 -8.07 -12.20 3.19
CA LYS A 10 -7.86 -13.06 4.36
C LYS A 10 -8.28 -14.51 4.14
N GLU A 11 -9.38 -14.72 3.44
CA GLU A 11 -9.86 -16.07 3.10
C GLU A 11 -8.94 -16.79 2.12
N GLN A 12 -8.47 -16.08 1.09
CA GLN A 12 -7.56 -16.67 0.10
C GLN A 12 -6.13 -16.87 0.62
N PHE A 13 -5.70 -16.03 1.54
CA PHE A 13 -4.33 -16.00 2.05
C PHE A 13 -4.30 -15.91 3.59
N PRO A 14 -4.80 -16.92 4.31
CA PRO A 14 -5.00 -16.84 5.76
C PRO A 14 -3.70 -16.67 6.56
N THR A 15 -2.58 -17.12 6.02
CA THR A 15 -1.26 -17.08 6.68
C THR A 15 -0.40 -15.88 6.26
N LYS A 16 -0.91 -15.00 5.37
CA LYS A 16 -0.13 -13.89 4.84
C LYS A 16 -0.40 -12.60 5.59
N THR A 17 0.65 -11.80 5.74
CA THR A 17 0.54 -10.44 6.27
C THR A 17 -0.15 -9.54 5.25
N ILE A 18 -1.24 -8.91 5.65
CA ILE A 18 -1.99 -7.97 4.81
C ILE A 18 -1.74 -6.55 5.28
N THR A 19 -1.11 -5.75 4.44
CA THR A 19 -0.97 -4.31 4.63
C THR A 19 -2.01 -3.60 3.79
N VAL A 20 -2.81 -2.71 4.41
CA VAL A 20 -3.74 -1.84 3.70
C VAL A 20 -3.24 -0.41 3.67
N LEU A 21 -3.19 0.19 2.48
CA LEU A 21 -2.88 1.60 2.26
C LEU A 21 -4.11 2.30 1.72
N PHE A 22 -4.63 3.30 2.43
CA PHE A 22 -5.80 4.03 1.98
C PHE A 22 -5.90 5.44 2.57
N GLY A 23 -6.78 6.23 2.00
CA GLY A 23 -7.26 7.50 2.49
C GLY A 23 -8.75 7.64 2.21
N CYS A 24 -9.33 8.76 2.64
CA CYS A 24 -10.70 9.13 2.31
C CYS A 24 -10.74 10.48 1.60
N GLY A 25 -11.73 10.65 0.71
CA GLY A 25 -11.98 11.93 0.07
C GLY A 25 -12.56 12.96 1.03
N GLY A 26 -12.20 14.22 0.84
CA GLY A 26 -12.90 15.37 1.40
C GLY A 26 -14.21 15.64 0.68
N ASP A 27 -15.05 16.52 1.24
CA ASP A 27 -16.38 16.87 0.72
C ASP A 27 -17.23 15.62 0.42
N ARG A 28 -17.16 14.63 1.30
CA ARG A 28 -17.84 13.34 1.25
C ARG A 28 -18.37 12.98 2.64
N ASP A 29 -19.13 11.88 2.72
CA ASP A 29 -19.69 11.38 3.97
C ASP A 29 -18.58 11.10 5.01
N GLN A 30 -18.50 11.99 6.00
CA GLN A 30 -17.50 11.93 7.07
C GLN A 30 -17.71 10.71 7.99
N ASN A 31 -18.96 10.24 8.13
CA ASN A 31 -19.30 9.08 8.97
C ASN A 31 -18.67 7.78 8.45
N LYS A 32 -18.32 7.73 7.18
CA LYS A 32 -17.60 6.58 6.61
C LYS A 32 -16.15 6.48 7.03
N ARG A 33 -15.51 7.58 7.43
CA ARG A 33 -14.07 7.65 7.74
C ARG A 33 -13.71 6.70 8.88
N SER A 34 -14.36 6.88 10.04
CA SER A 34 -14.15 6.02 11.21
C SER A 34 -14.57 4.56 10.96
N LYS A 35 -15.65 4.35 10.17
CA LYS A 35 -16.08 2.99 9.78
C LYS A 35 -15.03 2.30 8.90
N MET A 36 -14.42 3.01 7.96
CA MET A 36 -13.33 2.47 7.14
C MET A 36 -12.09 2.18 7.99
N GLY A 37 -11.75 3.06 8.93
CA GLY A 37 -10.71 2.82 9.92
C GLY A 37 -10.95 1.55 10.73
N LYS A 38 -12.17 1.36 11.26
CA LYS A 38 -12.55 0.16 12.00
C LYS A 38 -12.40 -1.12 11.15
N ILE A 39 -12.83 -1.08 9.90
CA ILE A 39 -12.71 -2.21 8.97
C ILE A 39 -11.22 -2.54 8.73
N ALA A 40 -10.40 -1.54 8.46
CA ALA A 40 -8.97 -1.73 8.27
C ALA A 40 -8.34 -2.34 9.54
N GLY A 41 -8.66 -1.82 10.72
CA GLY A 41 -8.16 -2.33 12.00
C GLY A 41 -8.52 -3.79 12.28
N ILE A 42 -9.69 -4.26 11.82
CA ILE A 42 -10.13 -5.64 12.05
C ILE A 42 -9.51 -6.60 11.03
N TYR A 43 -9.43 -6.22 9.75
CA TYR A 43 -9.18 -7.15 8.66
C TYR A 43 -7.79 -7.02 8.01
N SER A 44 -6.92 -6.12 8.48
CA SER A 44 -5.53 -6.05 8.03
C SER A 44 -4.55 -6.14 9.18
N ASP A 45 -3.31 -6.49 8.89
CA ASP A 45 -2.24 -6.61 9.89
C ASP A 45 -1.51 -5.27 10.06
N ASN A 46 -1.26 -4.55 8.97
CA ASN A 46 -0.63 -3.24 8.97
C ASN A 46 -1.51 -2.22 8.25
N ILE A 47 -1.45 -0.97 8.71
CA ILE A 47 -2.26 0.13 8.16
C ILE A 47 -1.36 1.30 7.81
N ILE A 48 -1.45 1.76 6.58
CA ILE A 48 -0.81 3.00 6.11
C ILE A 48 -1.91 3.99 5.72
N LEU A 49 -1.98 5.12 6.44
CA LEU A 49 -2.91 6.19 6.12
C LEU A 49 -2.23 7.26 5.28
N THR A 50 -2.90 7.66 4.22
CA THR A 50 -2.42 8.67 3.29
C THR A 50 -3.54 9.58 2.81
N ASN A 51 -3.22 10.63 2.06
CA ASN A 51 -4.23 11.45 1.42
C ASN A 51 -4.82 10.73 0.21
N ASP A 52 -6.13 10.93 0.01
CA ASP A 52 -6.85 10.61 -1.23
C ASP A 52 -7.07 11.92 -2.01
N ASN A 53 -8.30 12.33 -2.23
CA ASN A 53 -8.71 13.61 -2.79
C ASN A 53 -9.23 14.50 -1.65
N PRO A 54 -8.40 15.27 -0.95
CA PRO A 54 -8.86 16.06 0.19
C PRO A 54 -9.81 17.19 -0.21
N ARG A 55 -9.83 17.59 -1.47
CA ARG A 55 -10.62 18.73 -1.98
C ARG A 55 -10.40 19.96 -1.12
N PHE A 56 -11.46 20.58 -0.62
CA PHE A 56 -11.37 21.77 0.23
C PHE A 56 -11.24 21.47 1.72
N GLU A 57 -11.31 20.21 2.13
CA GLU A 57 -11.11 19.83 3.53
C GLU A 57 -9.62 19.70 3.90
N ASN A 58 -9.32 19.95 5.16
CA ASN A 58 -7.97 19.75 5.69
C ASN A 58 -7.64 18.23 5.70
N PRO A 59 -6.64 17.76 4.94
CA PRO A 59 -6.34 16.36 4.83
C PRO A 59 -5.88 15.72 6.17
N LYS A 60 -5.34 16.52 7.09
CA LYS A 60 -4.96 16.05 8.44
C LYS A 60 -6.19 15.69 9.27
N ILE A 61 -7.28 16.45 9.13
CA ILE A 61 -8.56 16.17 9.81
C ILE A 61 -9.14 14.87 9.25
N ILE A 62 -9.16 14.70 7.92
CA ILE A 62 -9.65 13.47 7.28
C ILE A 62 -8.93 12.23 7.83
N ARG A 63 -7.59 12.27 7.89
CA ARG A 63 -6.81 11.14 8.42
C ARG A 63 -7.05 10.92 9.92
N SER A 64 -7.23 12.00 10.68
CA SER A 64 -7.59 11.92 12.11
C SER A 64 -8.93 11.22 12.31
N ASP A 65 -9.95 11.54 11.49
CA ASP A 65 -11.26 10.89 11.56
C ASP A 65 -11.19 9.40 11.23
N ILE A 66 -10.35 9.01 10.28
CA ILE A 66 -10.11 7.58 9.99
C ILE A 66 -9.50 6.89 11.22
N LYS A 67 -8.50 7.52 11.86
CA LYS A 67 -7.81 6.96 13.03
C LYS A 67 -8.74 6.71 14.21
N LYS A 68 -9.78 7.53 14.42
CA LYS A 68 -10.79 7.32 15.48
C LYS A 68 -11.44 5.94 15.42
N GLY A 69 -11.50 5.32 14.24
CA GLY A 69 -12.06 3.98 14.07
C GLY A 69 -11.07 2.84 14.30
N ILE A 70 -9.77 3.11 14.33
CA ILE A 70 -8.74 2.09 14.44
C ILE A 70 -8.38 1.88 15.91
N LYS A 71 -8.49 0.63 16.37
CA LYS A 71 -8.13 0.24 17.74
C LYS A 71 -7.02 -0.80 17.70
N ASN A 72 -6.08 -0.69 18.66
CA ASN A 72 -5.04 -1.69 18.94
C ASN A 72 -4.19 -2.09 17.71
N LYS A 73 -3.88 -1.13 16.84
CA LYS A 73 -3.02 -1.33 15.66
C LYS A 73 -2.02 -0.20 15.51
N ASN A 74 -0.81 -0.53 15.11
CA ASN A 74 0.17 0.46 14.69
C ASN A 74 -0.25 1.04 13.33
N ILE A 75 -0.25 2.37 13.25
CA ILE A 75 -0.63 3.11 12.07
C ILE A 75 0.59 3.89 11.60
N ILE A 76 0.96 3.69 10.35
CA ILE A 76 1.94 4.54 9.68
C ILE A 76 1.17 5.61 8.93
N GLU A 77 1.47 6.88 9.20
CA GLU A 77 0.83 8.01 8.53
C GLU A 77 1.82 8.70 7.60
N ILE A 78 1.54 8.65 6.30
CA ILE A 78 2.35 9.30 5.27
C ILE A 78 1.40 10.11 4.38
N PRO A 79 1.34 11.46 4.56
CA PRO A 79 0.41 12.31 3.83
C PRO A 79 0.56 12.23 2.31
N ASP A 80 1.77 12.22 1.80
CA ASP A 80 2.06 12.06 0.37
C ASP A 80 1.77 10.63 -0.07
N ARG A 81 0.75 10.48 -0.94
CA ARG A 81 0.29 9.17 -1.40
C ARG A 81 1.34 8.43 -2.23
N GLY A 82 2.11 9.14 -3.04
CA GLY A 82 3.18 8.54 -3.82
C GLY A 82 4.28 7.96 -2.94
N LYS A 83 4.72 8.74 -1.95
CA LYS A 83 5.70 8.30 -0.95
C LYS A 83 5.15 7.14 -0.11
N ALA A 84 3.87 7.18 0.26
CA ALA A 84 3.21 6.11 1.01
C ALA A 84 3.23 4.78 0.24
N ILE A 85 2.85 4.81 -1.05
CA ILE A 85 2.87 3.63 -1.93
C ILE A 85 4.29 3.11 -2.10
N SER A 86 5.24 3.98 -2.40
CA SER A 86 6.64 3.58 -2.60
C SER A 86 7.24 2.95 -1.33
N LYS A 87 6.97 3.55 -0.15
CA LYS A 87 7.41 2.96 1.11
C LYS A 87 6.76 1.61 1.37
N ALA A 88 5.45 1.50 1.18
CA ALA A 88 4.73 0.23 1.37
C ALA A 88 5.32 -0.89 0.49
N ILE A 89 5.63 -0.59 -0.77
CA ILE A 89 6.24 -1.56 -1.70
C ILE A 89 7.65 -1.93 -1.27
N ASN A 90 8.45 -0.95 -0.83
CA ASN A 90 9.82 -1.22 -0.39
C ASN A 90 9.86 -2.10 0.88
N ASP A 91 8.92 -1.89 1.79
CA ASP A 91 8.82 -2.65 3.06
C ASP A 91 8.19 -4.04 2.87
N LEU A 92 7.56 -4.32 1.74
CA LEU A 92 6.85 -5.58 1.49
C LEU A 92 7.83 -6.75 1.46
N ASN A 93 7.58 -7.75 2.29
CA ASN A 93 8.38 -8.98 2.29
C ASN A 93 7.81 -10.02 1.32
N SER A 94 8.58 -11.10 1.07
CA SER A 94 8.13 -12.18 0.20
C SER A 94 6.89 -12.85 0.76
N GLY A 95 5.82 -12.84 -0.02
CA GLY A 95 4.55 -13.45 0.33
C GLY A 95 3.60 -12.55 1.09
N ASP A 96 3.98 -11.33 1.47
CA ASP A 96 3.07 -10.32 2.01
C ASP A 96 2.14 -9.77 0.92
N ILE A 97 1.02 -9.20 1.34
CA ILE A 97 0.02 -8.63 0.47
C ILE A 97 -0.13 -7.13 0.78
N LEU A 98 -0.08 -6.30 -0.24
CA LEU A 98 -0.40 -4.87 -0.16
C LEU A 98 -1.71 -4.58 -0.90
N LEU A 99 -2.71 -4.12 -0.17
CA LEU A 99 -3.94 -3.57 -0.72
C LEU A 99 -3.83 -2.04 -0.78
N VAL A 100 -3.77 -1.46 -1.96
CA VAL A 100 -3.88 -0.01 -2.17
C VAL A 100 -5.32 0.32 -2.53
N ALA A 101 -6.02 1.05 -1.66
CA ALA A 101 -7.45 1.33 -1.79
C ALA A 101 -7.75 2.84 -1.81
N GLY A 102 -8.90 3.18 -2.39
CA GLY A 102 -9.43 4.55 -2.48
C GLY A 102 -9.58 5.00 -3.91
N LYS A 103 -8.49 5.32 -4.59
CA LYS A 103 -8.51 5.94 -5.92
C LYS A 103 -8.81 4.96 -7.07
N GLY A 104 -8.42 3.69 -6.95
CA GLY A 104 -8.62 2.72 -8.03
C GLY A 104 -7.99 3.20 -9.35
N HIS A 105 -8.81 3.36 -10.38
CA HIS A 105 -8.38 3.79 -11.72
C HIS A 105 -8.29 5.32 -11.91
N GLU A 106 -8.58 6.11 -10.90
CA GLU A 106 -8.50 7.57 -10.98
C GLU A 106 -7.07 8.03 -11.33
N LYS A 107 -6.97 9.01 -12.23
CA LYS A 107 -5.70 9.59 -12.68
C LYS A 107 -5.47 11.02 -12.19
N ILE A 108 -6.29 11.48 -11.27
CA ILE A 108 -6.26 12.85 -10.76
C ILE A 108 -6.33 12.82 -9.24
N GLN A 109 -5.50 13.60 -8.58
CA GLN A 109 -5.67 13.95 -7.17
C GLN A 109 -6.22 15.37 -7.07
N ASP A 110 -7.39 15.50 -6.44
CA ASP A 110 -8.10 16.75 -6.26
C ASP A 110 -7.77 17.33 -4.88
N ILE A 111 -7.09 18.47 -4.87
CA ILE A 111 -6.69 19.21 -3.67
C ILE A 111 -7.39 20.59 -3.61
N GLY A 112 -8.63 20.64 -4.01
CA GLY A 112 -9.48 21.84 -4.02
C GLY A 112 -9.19 22.72 -5.23
N ASN A 113 -8.40 23.78 -5.03
CA ASN A 113 -8.06 24.71 -6.11
C ASN A 113 -7.16 24.11 -7.20
N LYS A 114 -6.66 22.88 -7.02
CA LYS A 114 -5.70 22.25 -7.90
C LYS A 114 -6.06 20.78 -8.15
N LYS A 115 -6.02 20.37 -9.40
CA LYS A 115 -6.09 18.96 -9.81
C LYS A 115 -4.73 18.56 -10.34
N ILE A 116 -4.12 17.56 -9.72
CA ILE A 116 -2.79 17.07 -10.06
C ILE A 116 -2.94 15.72 -10.72
N TYR A 117 -2.21 15.47 -11.82
CA TYR A 117 -2.13 14.14 -12.39
C TYR A 117 -1.47 13.20 -11.38
N PHE A 118 -2.17 12.15 -11.01
CA PHE A 118 -1.69 11.14 -10.06
C PHE A 118 -2.40 9.80 -10.30
N SER A 119 -1.62 8.76 -10.51
CA SER A 119 -2.13 7.41 -10.74
C SER A 119 -1.45 6.44 -9.77
N ASP A 120 -2.24 5.80 -8.91
CA ASP A 120 -1.75 4.72 -8.03
C ASP A 120 -1.02 3.65 -8.83
N ARG A 121 -1.62 3.20 -9.94
CA ARG A 121 -1.06 2.19 -10.83
C ARG A 121 0.34 2.56 -11.33
N GLN A 122 0.53 3.82 -11.77
CA GLN A 122 1.83 4.26 -12.27
C GLN A 122 2.89 4.29 -11.17
N VAL A 123 2.54 4.80 -9.98
CA VAL A 123 3.44 4.83 -8.83
C VAL A 123 3.83 3.41 -8.40
N ILE A 124 2.85 2.50 -8.33
CA ILE A 124 3.08 1.08 -7.99
C ILE A 124 4.06 0.45 -8.97
N LEU A 125 3.81 0.56 -10.28
CA LEU A 125 4.68 -0.01 -11.31
C LEU A 125 6.11 0.54 -11.24
N ASN A 126 6.26 1.85 -11.05
CA ASN A 126 7.57 2.48 -10.93
C ASN A 126 8.30 2.01 -9.66
N SER A 127 7.60 1.91 -8.54
CA SER A 127 8.17 1.44 -7.27
C SER A 127 8.60 -0.03 -7.34
N ILE A 128 7.82 -0.88 -8.00
CA ILE A 128 8.16 -2.29 -8.25
C ILE A 128 9.43 -2.38 -9.10
N LYS A 129 9.50 -1.63 -10.20
CA LYS A 129 10.70 -1.60 -11.07
C LYS A 129 11.94 -1.18 -10.29
N SER A 130 11.83 -0.14 -9.47
CA SER A 130 12.93 0.35 -8.64
C SER A 130 13.38 -0.69 -7.62
N LYS A 131 12.43 -1.33 -6.94
CA LYS A 131 12.72 -2.41 -5.97
C LYS A 131 13.38 -3.60 -6.64
N ASN A 132 12.87 -4.07 -7.77
CA ASN A 132 13.43 -5.21 -8.50
C ASN A 132 14.84 -4.91 -9.03
N LYS A 133 15.09 -3.69 -9.51
CA LYS A 133 16.43 -3.26 -9.90
C LYS A 133 17.40 -3.31 -8.71
N TYR A 134 17.00 -2.73 -7.58
CA TYR A 134 17.80 -2.75 -6.35
C TYR A 134 18.12 -4.18 -5.90
N LEU A 135 17.13 -5.08 -5.92
CA LEU A 135 17.32 -6.48 -5.56
C LEU A 135 18.21 -7.23 -6.53
N SER A 136 18.08 -6.97 -7.84
CA SER A 136 18.96 -7.54 -8.87
C SER A 136 20.40 -7.08 -8.70
N ASP A 137 20.63 -5.80 -8.42
CA ASP A 137 21.96 -5.25 -8.20
C ASP A 137 22.59 -5.83 -6.91
N ASN A 138 21.80 -5.99 -5.86
CA ASN A 138 22.24 -6.65 -4.62
C ASN A 138 22.51 -8.14 -4.80
N PHE A 139 21.73 -8.84 -5.65
CA PHE A 139 21.98 -10.23 -5.99
C PHE A 139 23.33 -10.40 -6.70
N LYS A 140 23.64 -9.53 -7.66
CA LYS A 140 24.95 -9.49 -8.32
C LYS A 140 26.09 -9.26 -7.33
N LEU A 141 25.91 -8.33 -6.39
CA LEU A 141 26.86 -8.07 -5.31
C LEU A 141 27.05 -9.28 -4.39
N ASN A 142 25.99 -9.99 -4.06
CA ASN A 142 26.06 -11.21 -3.24
C ASN A 142 26.77 -12.34 -3.99
N ALA A 143 26.53 -12.53 -5.29
CA ALA A 143 27.24 -13.51 -6.10
C ALA A 143 28.75 -13.20 -6.16
N ILE A 144 29.12 -11.92 -6.27
CA ILE A 144 30.53 -11.50 -6.20
C ILE A 144 31.11 -11.77 -4.81
N LYS A 145 30.36 -11.52 -3.73
CA LYS A 145 30.78 -11.78 -2.36
C LYS A 145 30.95 -13.28 -2.06
N GLU A 146 30.09 -14.11 -2.65
CA GLU A 146 30.16 -15.56 -2.51
C GLU A 146 31.41 -16.14 -3.18
N VAL A 147 31.73 -15.66 -4.41
CA VAL A 147 32.99 -15.96 -5.11
C VAL A 147 34.21 -15.44 -4.35
N ALA A 148 34.07 -14.30 -3.66
CA ALA A 148 35.13 -13.71 -2.83
C ALA A 148 35.11 -14.21 -1.37
N GLN A 149 34.39 -15.28 -1.03
CA GLN A 149 34.26 -15.89 0.31
C GLN A 149 33.75 -14.94 1.42
N ILE A 150 32.91 -13.98 1.09
CA ILE A 150 32.33 -13.04 2.06
C ILE A 150 30.98 -13.56 2.59
N LYS A 151 30.93 -13.94 3.87
CA LYS A 151 29.82 -14.67 4.54
C LYS A 151 28.49 -13.93 4.80
N LYS A 152 28.09 -12.87 4.10
CA LYS A 152 26.83 -12.17 4.39
C LYS A 152 25.85 -12.25 3.22
N PHE A 153 24.80 -13.06 3.37
CA PHE A 153 23.73 -13.20 2.38
C PHE A 153 22.68 -12.09 2.54
N LEU A 154 22.24 -11.48 1.44
CA LEU A 154 21.10 -10.57 1.41
C LEU A 154 19.94 -11.27 0.68
N PRO A 155 18.75 -11.37 1.28
CA PRO A 155 17.61 -12.05 0.64
C PRO A 155 17.16 -11.27 -0.61
N SER A 156 16.98 -11.96 -1.72
CA SER A 156 16.37 -11.40 -2.93
C SER A 156 14.86 -11.65 -2.92
N ILE A 157 14.09 -10.59 -3.04
CA ILE A 157 12.63 -10.67 -3.17
C ILE A 157 12.25 -10.07 -4.52
N THR A 158 11.55 -10.84 -5.34
CA THR A 158 11.02 -10.36 -6.61
C THR A 158 9.52 -10.12 -6.47
N ILE A 159 9.06 -8.92 -6.82
CA ILE A 159 7.64 -8.62 -6.95
C ILE A 159 7.26 -8.92 -8.40
N ASN A 160 6.30 -9.85 -8.60
CA ASN A 160 5.96 -10.33 -9.93
C ASN A 160 5.07 -9.35 -10.70
N GLN A 161 3.91 -9.01 -10.16
CA GLN A 161 2.92 -8.19 -10.86
C GLN A 161 2.08 -7.35 -9.90
N ALA A 162 1.49 -6.29 -10.46
CA ALA A 162 0.43 -5.52 -9.81
C ALA A 162 -0.93 -6.00 -10.31
N ARG A 163 -1.88 -6.28 -9.40
CA ARG A 163 -3.21 -6.82 -9.70
C ARG A 163 -4.30 -5.83 -9.33
N ILE A 164 -5.37 -5.80 -10.13
CA ILE A 164 -6.58 -4.99 -9.90
C ILE A 164 -7.69 -5.84 -9.29
N ASN A 165 -7.71 -7.14 -9.60
CA ASN A 165 -8.73 -8.07 -9.15
C ASN A 165 -8.17 -8.97 -8.06
N SER A 166 -8.78 -8.95 -6.88
CA SER A 166 -8.35 -9.75 -5.71
C SER A 166 -8.34 -11.26 -5.98
N LYS A 167 -9.17 -11.76 -6.90
CA LYS A 167 -9.22 -13.17 -7.29
C LYS A 167 -8.02 -13.63 -8.13
N GLU A 168 -7.25 -12.70 -8.68
CA GLU A 168 -6.09 -12.98 -9.52
C GLU A 168 -4.76 -12.81 -8.80
N VAL A 169 -4.78 -12.44 -7.52
CA VAL A 169 -3.56 -12.21 -6.73
C VAL A 169 -2.81 -13.53 -6.52
N ARG A 170 -1.52 -13.51 -6.83
CA ARG A 170 -0.59 -14.62 -6.63
C ARG A 170 0.50 -14.23 -5.63
N LYS A 171 1.31 -15.20 -5.23
CA LYS A 171 2.47 -14.94 -4.37
C LYS A 171 3.38 -13.88 -5.00
N ASN A 172 3.78 -12.88 -4.22
CA ASN A 172 4.60 -11.73 -4.61
C ASN A 172 3.91 -10.73 -5.56
N ASP A 173 2.58 -10.74 -5.68
CA ASP A 173 1.85 -9.70 -6.38
C ASP A 173 1.52 -8.51 -5.46
N VAL A 174 1.33 -7.34 -6.06
CA VAL A 174 0.76 -6.15 -5.40
C VAL A 174 -0.65 -5.97 -5.92
N PHE A 175 -1.63 -5.87 -5.01
CA PHE A 175 -3.03 -5.62 -5.33
C PHE A 175 -3.37 -4.14 -5.14
N PHE A 176 -4.13 -3.54 -6.07
CA PHE A 176 -4.59 -2.16 -6.02
C PHE A 176 -6.00 -1.97 -6.62
#